data_c0f743a21c05ccb4bdd79bf2127f9a7b
#
_entry.id   c0f743a21c05ccb4bdd79bf2127f9a7b
#
_cell.length_a   1.000
_cell.length_b   1.000
_cell.length_c   1.000
_cell.angle_alpha   90.00
_cell.angle_beta   90.00
_cell.angle_gamma   90.00
#
_symmetry.space_group_name_H-M   'P 1'
#
loop_
_entity.id
_entity.type
_entity.pdbx_description
1 polymer ?
#
loop_
_entity_poly.entity_id
_entity_poly.type
_entity_poly.pdbx_seq_one_letter_code
_entity_poly.pdbx_strand_id
1 'polypeptide(L)'
;MTKSAFVNSDGDFLIVAQEGALDIQTEFGKLYVQPGEICVIQRGQRFKVGVEGPTRGYILEIWGANFELPELGPLGANGLANARDFLSPVAYYEVTKDDPWEIVYKLGGKFFKSKQNHCPFDVVAWHGNYVCSPLTFPPA
;
A
#
# COMPACT_ATOMS: atom_id res chain seq x y z
N MET A 1 15.11 -17.87 3.47
CA MET A 1 14.74 -16.57 4.11
C MET A 1 13.27 -16.65 4.47
N THR A 2 12.89 -16.27 5.67
CA THR A 2 11.48 -16.24 6.07
C THR A 2 10.81 -15.08 5.33
N LYS A 3 9.77 -15.36 4.56
CA LYS A 3 8.96 -14.35 3.90
C LYS A 3 8.13 -13.62 4.96
N SER A 4 7.98 -12.32 4.83
CA SER A 4 7.23 -11.51 5.78
C SER A 4 6.28 -10.55 5.11
N ALA A 5 5.14 -10.30 5.76
CA ALA A 5 4.18 -9.28 5.42
C ALA A 5 3.92 -8.41 6.66
N PHE A 6 3.43 -7.21 6.45
CA PHE A 6 3.13 -6.25 7.50
C PHE A 6 1.66 -5.82 7.44
N VAL A 7 1.09 -5.54 8.61
CA VAL A 7 -0.26 -4.99 8.77
C VAL A 7 -0.20 -3.85 9.78
N ASN A 8 -0.63 -2.67 9.40
CA ASN A 8 -0.90 -1.60 10.36
C ASN A 8 -2.37 -1.61 10.74
N SER A 9 -2.69 -1.98 11.99
CA SER A 9 -4.06 -1.95 12.50
C SER A 9 -4.40 -0.66 13.24
N ASP A 10 -3.43 0.24 13.42
CA ASP A 10 -3.60 1.49 14.17
C ASP A 10 -4.04 2.64 13.26
N GLY A 11 -3.53 2.72 12.04
CA GLY A 11 -3.80 3.81 11.14
C GLY A 11 -3.40 3.54 9.69
N ASP A 12 -3.66 4.52 8.83
CA ASP A 12 -3.24 4.49 7.44
C ASP A 12 -1.80 4.96 7.29
N PHE A 13 -1.07 4.38 6.34
CA PHE A 13 0.24 4.86 5.92
C PHE A 13 0.15 5.66 4.63
N LEU A 14 0.83 6.80 4.60
CA LEU A 14 1.18 7.52 3.39
C LEU A 14 2.69 7.34 3.18
N ILE A 15 3.06 6.73 2.07
CA ILE A 15 4.44 6.39 1.72
C ILE A 15 4.87 7.24 0.54
N VAL A 16 5.95 7.98 0.68
CA VAL A 16 6.55 8.81 -0.37
C VAL A 16 7.91 8.23 -0.72
N ALA A 17 8.07 7.70 -1.93
CA ALA A 17 9.34 7.24 -2.43
C ALA A 17 10.18 8.44 -2.86
N GLN A 18 11.38 8.60 -2.31
CA GLN A 18 12.31 9.66 -2.70
C GLN A 18 13.44 9.13 -3.59
N GLU A 19 13.98 7.97 -3.26
CA GLU A 19 15.09 7.33 -3.97
C GLU A 19 14.81 5.83 -4.06
N GLY A 20 14.92 5.26 -5.26
CA GLY A 20 14.55 3.88 -5.54
C GLY A 20 13.05 3.68 -5.64
N ALA A 21 12.62 2.72 -6.45
CA ALA A 21 11.23 2.34 -6.62
C ALA A 21 10.82 1.26 -5.61
N LEU A 22 9.52 1.21 -5.28
CA LEU A 22 8.93 0.23 -4.38
C LEU A 22 8.01 -0.71 -5.17
N ASP A 23 8.24 -2.01 -5.12
CA ASP A 23 7.30 -3.04 -5.57
C ASP A 23 6.46 -3.47 -4.36
N ILE A 24 5.27 -2.90 -4.24
CA ILE A 24 4.38 -3.17 -3.11
C ILE A 24 3.35 -4.21 -3.54
N GLN A 25 3.33 -5.34 -2.85
CA GLN A 25 2.25 -6.32 -2.99
C GLN A 25 1.32 -6.21 -1.79
N THR A 26 0.03 -6.04 -2.08
CA THR A 26 -1.05 -5.99 -1.10
C THR A 26 -2.00 -7.18 -1.31
N GLU A 27 -2.94 -7.39 -0.39
CA GLU A 27 -4.02 -8.37 -0.57
C GLU A 27 -5.02 -7.99 -1.69
N PHE A 28 -4.94 -6.77 -2.22
CA PHE A 28 -5.74 -6.31 -3.37
C PHE A 28 -4.99 -6.33 -4.69
N GLY A 29 -3.67 -6.56 -4.66
CA GLY A 29 -2.85 -6.60 -5.85
C GLY A 29 -1.53 -5.87 -5.70
N LYS A 30 -0.90 -5.57 -6.83
CA LYS A 30 0.42 -4.95 -6.90
C LYS A 30 0.34 -3.47 -7.20
N LEU A 31 1.26 -2.74 -6.59
CA LEU A 31 1.52 -1.32 -6.81
C LEU A 31 3.01 -1.15 -7.07
N TYR A 32 3.35 -0.46 -8.14
CA TYR A 32 4.73 -0.03 -8.40
C TYR A 32 4.82 1.47 -8.18
N VAL A 33 5.59 1.87 -7.18
CA VAL A 33 5.69 3.27 -6.73
C VAL A 33 7.07 3.80 -7.08
N GLN A 34 7.13 4.77 -7.96
CA GLN A 34 8.38 5.41 -8.41
C GLN A 34 8.76 6.58 -7.51
N PRO A 35 10.02 7.03 -7.55
CA PRO A 35 10.42 8.26 -6.86
C PRO A 35 9.58 9.45 -7.28
N GLY A 36 9.06 10.19 -6.29
CA GLY A 36 8.13 11.31 -6.49
C GLY A 36 6.65 10.93 -6.45
N GLU A 37 6.31 9.64 -6.45
CA GLU A 37 4.95 9.17 -6.27
C GLU A 37 4.61 8.95 -4.80
N ILE A 38 3.34 9.06 -4.48
CA ILE A 38 2.79 8.86 -3.14
C ILE A 38 1.86 7.65 -3.15
N CYS A 39 2.04 6.75 -2.20
CA CYS A 39 1.18 5.58 -2.03
C CYS A 39 0.50 5.63 -0.66
N VAL A 40 -0.80 5.35 -0.63
CA VAL A 40 -1.55 5.19 0.62
C VAL A 40 -1.87 3.71 0.81
N ILE A 41 -1.48 3.16 1.97
CA ILE A 41 -1.85 1.83 2.44
C ILE A 41 -2.82 2.01 3.59
N GLN A 42 -4.05 1.60 3.39
CA GLN A 42 -5.11 1.74 4.39
C GLN A 42 -4.91 0.81 5.58
N ARG A 43 -5.44 1.22 6.71
CA ARG A 43 -5.44 0.46 7.95
C ARG A 43 -5.99 -0.95 7.77
N GLY A 44 -5.31 -1.92 8.35
CA GLY A 44 -5.72 -3.33 8.32
C GLY A 44 -5.30 -4.09 7.07
N GLN A 45 -4.78 -3.42 6.07
CA GLN A 45 -4.35 -4.04 4.82
C GLN A 45 -2.99 -4.73 4.99
N ARG A 46 -2.90 -5.98 4.53
CA ARG A 46 -1.63 -6.71 4.45
C ARG A 46 -0.84 -6.24 3.26
N PHE A 47 0.45 -6.03 3.46
CA PHE A 47 1.35 -5.69 2.37
C PHE A 47 2.77 -6.16 2.63
N LYS A 48 3.54 -6.29 1.57
CA LYS A 48 5.01 -6.41 1.58
C LYS A 48 5.60 -5.39 0.63
N VAL A 49 6.84 -4.98 0.89
CA VAL A 49 7.58 -4.06 0.03
C VAL A 49 8.82 -4.78 -0.49
N GLY A 50 8.95 -4.84 -1.80
CA GLY A 50 10.15 -5.26 -2.50
C GLY A 50 10.94 -4.04 -2.97
N VAL A 51 12.26 -4.13 -2.90
CA VAL A 51 13.18 -3.09 -3.39
C VAL A 51 14.29 -3.75 -4.20
N GLU A 52 14.71 -3.14 -5.30
CA GLU A 52 15.78 -3.67 -6.15
C GLU A 52 17.17 -3.17 -5.74
N GLY A 53 17.25 -2.11 -4.94
CA GLY A 53 18.50 -1.48 -4.54
C GLY A 53 18.33 -0.56 -3.33
N PRO A 54 19.30 0.31 -3.09
CA PRO A 54 19.20 1.33 -2.04
C PRO A 54 17.94 2.16 -2.24
N THR A 55 17.15 2.26 -1.20
CA THR A 55 15.85 2.93 -1.26
C THR A 55 15.70 3.82 -0.04
N ARG A 56 15.18 5.02 -0.26
CA ARG A 56 14.88 5.98 0.79
C ARG A 56 13.55 6.64 0.50
N GLY A 57 12.78 6.86 1.56
CA GLY A 57 11.49 7.51 1.48
C GLY A 57 11.02 8.02 2.82
N TYR A 58 9.82 8.53 2.82
CA TYR A 58 9.14 9.05 3.99
C TYR A 58 7.85 8.27 4.20
N ILE A 59 7.54 7.94 5.44
CA ILE A 59 6.29 7.29 5.83
C ILE A 59 5.61 8.14 6.88
N LEU A 60 4.39 8.57 6.59
CA LEU A 60 3.49 9.23 7.52
C LEU A 60 2.41 8.23 7.95
N GLU A 61 2.12 8.20 9.23
CA GLU A 61 1.00 7.44 9.79
C GLU A 61 -0.05 8.41 10.35
N ILE A 62 -1.32 8.17 10.03
CA ILE A 62 -2.45 8.91 10.58
C ILE A 62 -3.32 8.00 11.44
N TRP A 63 -3.68 8.46 12.62
CA TRP A 63 -4.52 7.74 13.58
C TRP A 63 -5.87 8.43 13.76
N GLY A 64 -6.92 7.64 13.99
CA GLY A 64 -8.25 8.16 14.30
C GLY A 64 -9.00 8.75 13.11
N ALA A 65 -8.38 8.78 11.95
CA ALA A 65 -8.97 9.19 10.68
C ALA A 65 -8.39 8.34 9.55
N ASN A 66 -8.96 8.42 8.36
CA ASN A 66 -8.41 7.85 7.14
C ASN A 66 -7.92 8.98 6.24
N PHE A 67 -7.02 8.66 5.32
CA PHE A 67 -6.75 9.57 4.20
C PHE A 67 -7.97 9.62 3.29
N GLU A 68 -8.37 10.82 2.95
CA GLU A 68 -9.47 11.07 2.03
C GLU A 68 -8.92 11.62 0.71
N LEU A 69 -9.58 11.23 -0.39
CA LEU A 69 -9.25 11.81 -1.70
C LEU A 69 -9.61 13.28 -1.70
N PRO A 70 -8.75 14.15 -2.24
CA PRO A 70 -9.07 15.57 -2.38
C PRO A 70 -10.34 15.74 -3.21
N GLU A 71 -11.28 16.57 -2.74
CA GLU A 71 -12.43 16.94 -3.51
C GLU A 71 -12.02 17.77 -4.74
N LEU A 72 -12.82 17.69 -5.80
CA LEU A 72 -12.60 18.51 -7.01
C LEU A 72 -12.69 20.03 -6.72
N GLY A 73 -13.29 20.40 -5.59
CA GLY A 73 -13.50 21.78 -5.21
C GLY A 73 -14.48 22.53 -6.12
N PRO A 74 -14.67 23.85 -5.94
CA PRO A 74 -15.63 24.63 -6.69
C PRO A 74 -15.28 24.80 -8.19
N LEU A 75 -14.04 24.52 -8.57
CA LEU A 75 -13.56 24.64 -9.96
C LEU A 75 -13.75 23.35 -10.78
N GLY A 76 -14.32 22.31 -10.19
CA GLY A 76 -14.60 21.05 -10.87
C GLY A 76 -13.35 20.38 -11.44
N ALA A 77 -13.30 20.16 -12.76
CA ALA A 77 -12.18 19.47 -13.43
C ALA A 77 -10.81 20.15 -13.28
N ASN A 78 -10.79 21.41 -12.91
CA ASN A 78 -9.58 22.19 -12.62
C ASN A 78 -9.33 22.32 -11.10
N GLY A 79 -9.98 21.49 -10.30
CA GLY A 79 -9.84 21.47 -8.86
C GLY A 79 -8.56 20.80 -8.37
N LEU A 80 -8.56 20.41 -7.09
CA LEU A 80 -7.37 19.92 -6.39
C LEU A 80 -6.87 18.57 -6.91
N ALA A 81 -7.76 17.69 -7.40
CA ALA A 81 -7.39 16.41 -7.97
C ALA A 81 -8.51 15.85 -8.87
N ASN A 82 -8.14 14.98 -9.80
CA ASN A 82 -9.05 14.23 -10.64
C ASN A 82 -8.98 12.73 -10.26
N ALA A 83 -10.10 12.01 -10.37
CA ALA A 83 -10.12 10.57 -10.10
C ALA A 83 -9.13 9.79 -11.00
N ARG A 84 -8.85 10.27 -12.20
CA ARG A 84 -7.86 9.68 -13.13
C ARG A 84 -6.41 9.80 -12.66
N ASP A 85 -6.13 10.69 -11.70
CA ASP A 85 -4.80 10.92 -11.17
C ASP A 85 -4.45 9.89 -10.06
N PHE A 86 -5.45 9.07 -9.68
CA PHE A 86 -5.31 8.02 -8.69
C PHE A 86 -5.31 6.64 -9.36
N LEU A 87 -4.24 5.89 -9.15
CA LEU A 87 -4.13 4.52 -9.63
C LEU A 87 -4.56 3.54 -8.54
N SER A 88 -5.24 2.49 -8.93
CA SER A 88 -5.57 1.36 -8.06
C SER A 88 -4.57 0.21 -8.26
N PRO A 89 -4.42 -0.68 -7.27
CA PRO A 89 -3.58 -1.87 -7.42
C PRO A 89 -3.98 -2.70 -8.64
N VAL A 90 -2.98 -3.23 -9.34
CA VAL A 90 -3.21 -4.23 -10.39
C VAL A 90 -3.52 -5.56 -9.72
N ALA A 91 -4.69 -6.10 -10.00
CA ALA A 91 -5.17 -7.36 -9.44
C ALA A 91 -4.11 -8.47 -9.56
N TYR A 92 -3.71 -9.03 -8.45
CA TYR A 92 -2.71 -10.09 -8.38
C TYR A 92 -2.92 -10.93 -7.12
N TYR A 93 -2.79 -12.24 -7.27
CA TYR A 93 -2.80 -13.17 -6.13
C TYR A 93 -1.67 -14.19 -6.29
N GLU A 94 -1.20 -14.71 -5.19
CA GLU A 94 -0.12 -15.70 -5.15
C GLU A 94 -0.55 -16.88 -4.27
N VAL A 95 -0.71 -18.05 -4.86
CA VAL A 95 -1.05 -19.28 -4.15
C VAL A 95 0.21 -20.10 -3.97
N THR A 96 0.69 -20.19 -2.75
CA THR A 96 1.80 -21.10 -2.40
C THR A 96 1.36 -22.03 -1.28
N LYS A 97 1.71 -23.31 -1.40
CA LYS A 97 1.52 -24.32 -0.36
C LYS A 97 2.86 -24.60 0.29
N ASP A 98 2.82 -24.92 1.59
CA ASP A 98 4.01 -25.25 2.38
C ASP A 98 5.13 -24.20 2.34
N ASP A 99 4.71 -22.94 2.30
CA ASP A 99 5.57 -21.78 2.24
C ASP A 99 5.39 -20.94 3.53
N PRO A 100 6.32 -21.03 4.48
CA PRO A 100 6.16 -20.38 5.78
C PRO A 100 6.31 -18.85 5.65
N TRP A 101 5.31 -18.15 6.14
CA TRP A 101 5.26 -16.69 6.23
C TRP A 101 5.17 -16.23 7.67
N GLU A 102 5.79 -15.10 7.97
CA GLU A 102 5.61 -14.35 9.21
C GLU A 102 4.84 -13.06 8.90
N ILE A 103 3.71 -12.86 9.57
CA ILE A 103 2.94 -11.63 9.45
C ILE A 103 3.17 -10.81 10.71
N VAL A 104 3.63 -9.58 10.54
CA VAL A 104 3.86 -8.63 11.62
C VAL A 104 2.69 -7.66 11.67
N TYR A 105 2.02 -7.62 12.80
CA TYR A 105 0.90 -6.70 13.06
C TYR A 105 1.36 -5.59 14.00
N LYS A 106 1.04 -4.36 13.65
CA LYS A 106 1.11 -3.22 14.56
C LYS A 106 -0.28 -2.95 15.09
N LEU A 107 -0.46 -3.05 16.42
CA LEU A 107 -1.73 -2.83 17.11
C LEU A 107 -1.49 -2.17 18.47
N GLY A 108 -2.11 -1.03 18.73
CA GLY A 108 -1.95 -0.24 19.94
C GLY A 108 -0.49 0.19 20.16
N GLY A 109 0.24 0.52 19.09
CA GLY A 109 1.66 0.86 19.13
C GLY A 109 2.60 -0.31 19.45
N LYS A 110 2.09 -1.55 19.53
CA LYS A 110 2.89 -2.76 19.80
C LYS A 110 2.93 -3.65 18.57
N PHE A 111 3.99 -4.45 18.48
CA PHE A 111 4.18 -5.41 17.40
C PHE A 111 3.85 -6.82 17.86
N PHE A 112 3.03 -7.51 17.08
CA PHE A 112 2.67 -8.90 17.24
C PHE A 112 3.06 -9.66 15.98
N LYS A 113 3.40 -10.95 16.15
CA LYS A 113 3.79 -11.82 15.05
C LYS A 113 2.87 -13.03 14.98
N SER A 114 2.44 -13.35 13.78
CA SER A 114 1.74 -14.59 13.47
C SER A 114 2.50 -15.36 12.40
N LYS A 115 2.45 -16.67 12.47
CA LYS A 115 3.04 -17.56 11.45
C LYS A 115 1.94 -18.33 10.76
N GLN A 116 2.03 -18.43 9.45
CA GLN A 116 1.16 -19.26 8.63
C GLN A 116 1.99 -20.00 7.57
N ASN A 117 1.47 -21.13 7.10
CA ASN A 117 2.18 -22.01 6.17
C ASN A 117 1.71 -21.86 4.71
N HIS A 118 1.27 -20.66 4.37
CA HIS A 118 0.85 -20.27 3.01
C HIS A 118 1.04 -18.78 2.81
N CYS A 119 1.04 -18.34 1.54
CA CYS A 119 1.14 -16.92 1.21
C CYS A 119 -0.07 -16.14 1.74
N PRO A 120 0.12 -14.99 2.41
CA PRO A 120 -0.99 -14.15 2.89
C PRO A 120 -1.67 -13.36 1.76
N PHE A 121 -1.17 -13.44 0.53
CA PHE A 121 -1.70 -12.78 -0.67
C PHE A 121 -2.41 -13.78 -1.61
N ASP A 122 -2.96 -14.85 -1.07
CA ASP A 122 -3.74 -15.87 -1.77
C ASP A 122 -5.22 -15.48 -1.95
N VAL A 123 -5.52 -14.23 -1.78
CA VAL A 123 -6.86 -13.66 -1.92
C VAL A 123 -7.11 -13.28 -3.36
N VAL A 124 -8.30 -13.62 -3.88
CA VAL A 124 -8.72 -13.18 -5.20
C VAL A 124 -8.81 -11.66 -5.21
N ALA A 125 -7.96 -11.04 -6.02
CA ALA A 125 -7.92 -9.60 -6.14
C ALA A 125 -9.24 -9.08 -6.71
N TRP A 126 -9.73 -8.02 -6.11
CA TRP A 126 -10.98 -7.38 -6.48
C TRP A 126 -10.72 -6.21 -7.45
N HIS A 127 -11.61 -6.07 -8.44
CA HIS A 127 -11.62 -4.92 -9.34
C HIS A 127 -12.59 -3.87 -8.79
N GLY A 128 -12.07 -2.83 -8.18
CA GLY A 128 -12.93 -1.77 -7.68
C GLY A 128 -12.25 -0.43 -7.53
N ASN A 129 -13.05 0.62 -7.62
CA ASN A 129 -12.59 2.01 -7.57
C ASN A 129 -12.34 2.51 -6.13
N TYR A 130 -12.37 1.64 -5.13
CA TYR A 130 -12.37 2.03 -3.71
C TYR A 130 -11.18 1.52 -2.90
N VAL A 131 -10.15 1.03 -3.58
CA VAL A 131 -8.98 0.48 -2.91
C VAL A 131 -7.79 1.38 -3.16
N CYS A 132 -6.91 1.48 -2.18
CA CYS A 132 -5.62 2.19 -2.18
C CYS A 132 -5.21 2.76 -3.52
N SER A 133 -5.13 4.05 -3.59
CA SER A 133 -4.72 4.72 -4.82
C SER A 133 -3.35 5.31 -4.61
N PRO A 134 -2.32 4.88 -5.36
CA PRO A 134 -1.13 5.69 -5.49
C PRO A 134 -1.51 6.99 -6.19
N LEU A 135 -1.12 8.11 -5.60
CA LEU A 135 -1.14 9.40 -6.24
C LEU A 135 0.08 9.47 -7.15
N THR A 136 -0.12 9.42 -8.44
CA THR A 136 0.94 9.77 -9.38
C THR A 136 0.81 11.25 -9.71
N PHE A 137 1.77 12.05 -9.26
CA PHE A 137 1.92 13.38 -9.82
C PHE A 137 2.75 13.23 -11.10
N PRO A 138 2.29 13.72 -12.26
CA PRO A 138 3.13 13.77 -13.43
C PRO A 138 4.37 14.61 -13.11
N PRO A 139 5.55 14.22 -13.61
CA PRO A 139 6.74 15.02 -13.43
C PRO A 139 6.50 16.42 -14.00
N ALA A 140 6.91 17.41 -13.22
CA ALA A 140 6.83 18.82 -13.62
C ALA A 140 7.69 19.11 -14.86
#